data_b896ce93062b88292ffe7e19cf3d8296
#
_entry.id   b896ce93062b88292ffe7e19cf3d8296
#
_cell.length_a   1.000
_cell.length_b   1.000
_cell.length_c   1.000
_cell.angle_alpha   90.00
_cell.angle_beta   90.00
_cell.angle_gamma   90.00
#
_symmetry.space_group_name_H-M   'P 1'
#
loop_
_entity.id
_entity.type
_entity.pdbx_description
1 polymer ?
#
loop_
_entity_poly.entity_id
_entity_poly.type
_entity_poly.pdbx_seq_one_letter_code
_entity_poly.pdbx_strand_id
1 'polypeptide(L)'
;MIRLLYPGGKTKALTFSYDDGNVQDKKLLDILNRYGMKCTFNVNTGLDFDHGTWVYRDVLEVHRLNLAECPELYAGHEMAVHGVYHYNLTELSPAELTAELQENAETITKLYGTAPVGMAYPYGVYNDTVIAELNRLGIRYARGVESSHSFAEQADLMRFQPTCHHDDPQLFDLAKQFLESEPETPQIFYIWGHSYEFEGQQ
;
A
#
# COMPACT_ATOMS: atom_id res chain seq x y z
N MET A 1 -4.73 -32.36 -9.57
CA MET A 1 -4.47 -30.93 -9.82
C MET A 1 -3.81 -30.38 -8.55
N ILE A 2 -2.64 -29.74 -8.66
CA ILE A 2 -1.99 -29.06 -7.52
C ILE A 2 -2.76 -27.77 -7.27
N ARG A 3 -3.14 -27.50 -6.03
CA ARG A 3 -3.83 -26.29 -5.61
C ARG A 3 -2.89 -25.50 -4.72
N LEU A 4 -2.59 -24.25 -5.07
CA LEU A 4 -1.88 -23.33 -4.19
C LEU A 4 -2.91 -22.70 -3.24
N LEU A 5 -2.58 -22.64 -1.96
CA LEU A 5 -3.41 -22.06 -0.91
C LEU A 5 -2.59 -21.06 -0.09
N TYR A 6 -3.27 -20.14 0.58
CA TYR A 6 -2.62 -19.24 1.54
C TYR A 6 -2.07 -20.01 2.75
N PRO A 7 -1.17 -19.42 3.53
CA PRO A 7 -0.61 -20.04 4.73
C PRO A 7 -1.68 -20.67 5.62
N GLY A 8 -1.41 -21.86 6.15
CA GLY A 8 -2.36 -22.63 6.94
C GLY A 8 -3.46 -23.32 6.14
N GLY A 9 -3.30 -23.46 4.81
CA GLY A 9 -4.27 -24.13 3.94
C GLY A 9 -5.56 -23.34 3.70
N LYS A 10 -5.49 -22.02 3.83
CA LYS A 10 -6.65 -21.11 3.66
C LYS A 10 -6.92 -20.83 2.19
N THR A 11 -8.21 -20.71 1.86
CA THR A 11 -8.69 -20.29 0.53
C THR A 11 -9.02 -18.81 0.46
N LYS A 12 -8.98 -18.08 1.58
CA LYS A 12 -9.28 -16.65 1.65
C LYS A 12 -8.18 -15.91 2.38
N ALA A 13 -7.80 -14.72 1.87
CA ALA A 13 -6.90 -13.78 2.52
C ALA A 13 -7.53 -12.38 2.55
N LEU A 14 -7.38 -11.69 3.68
CA LEU A 14 -7.66 -10.26 3.82
C LEU A 14 -6.34 -9.52 3.94
N THR A 15 -6.16 -8.45 3.17
CA THR A 15 -5.01 -7.58 3.27
C THR A 15 -5.42 -6.12 3.19
N PHE A 16 -4.62 -5.28 3.85
CA PHE A 16 -4.76 -3.83 3.85
C PHE A 16 -3.50 -3.21 3.29
N SER A 17 -3.64 -2.08 2.60
CA SER A 17 -2.54 -1.29 2.07
C SER A 17 -2.85 0.19 2.25
N TYR A 18 -2.00 0.87 3.02
CA TYR A 18 -2.18 2.29 3.32
C TYR A 18 -0.98 3.10 2.84
N ASP A 19 -1.26 4.28 2.28
CA ASP A 19 -0.26 5.08 1.59
C ASP A 19 0.19 6.30 2.39
N ASP A 20 1.32 6.85 1.99
CA ASP A 20 1.88 8.14 2.37
C ASP A 20 2.69 8.20 3.68
N GLY A 21 2.46 7.33 4.65
CA GLY A 21 3.15 7.40 5.94
C GLY A 21 2.74 8.62 6.77
N ASN A 22 1.43 8.77 7.02
CA ASN A 22 0.85 9.94 7.67
C ASN A 22 0.82 9.80 9.20
N VAL A 23 0.67 10.92 9.90
CA VAL A 23 0.56 10.95 11.37
C VAL A 23 -0.61 10.10 11.87
N GLN A 24 -1.67 9.99 11.10
CA GLN A 24 -2.86 9.19 11.39
C GLN A 24 -2.61 7.67 11.35
N ASP A 25 -1.50 7.22 10.77
CA ASP A 25 -1.12 5.81 10.79
C ASP A 25 -0.97 5.28 12.22
N LYS A 26 -0.60 6.13 13.18
CA LYS A 26 -0.51 5.76 14.60
C LYS A 26 -1.83 5.16 15.11
N LYS A 27 -2.95 5.82 14.82
CA LYS A 27 -4.28 5.36 15.23
C LYS A 27 -4.73 4.12 14.48
N LEU A 28 -4.44 4.07 13.18
CA LEU A 28 -4.73 2.89 12.34
C LEU A 28 -3.95 1.66 12.84
N LEU A 29 -2.67 1.82 13.15
CA LEU A 29 -1.82 0.75 13.68
C LEU A 29 -2.32 0.22 15.02
N ASP A 30 -2.76 1.09 15.92
CA ASP A 30 -3.37 0.67 17.19
C ASP A 30 -4.59 -0.23 16.97
N ILE A 31 -5.42 0.10 15.98
CA ILE A 31 -6.60 -0.70 15.63
C ILE A 31 -6.17 -2.03 15.02
N LEU A 32 -5.32 -2.02 14.00
CA LEU A 32 -4.86 -3.22 13.31
C LEU A 32 -4.19 -4.20 14.28
N ASN A 33 -3.30 -3.69 15.14
CA ASN A 33 -2.60 -4.49 16.13
C ASN A 33 -3.55 -5.11 17.17
N ARG A 34 -4.55 -4.36 17.62
CA ARG A 34 -5.58 -4.87 18.55
C ARG A 34 -6.32 -6.09 18.00
N TYR A 35 -6.56 -6.11 16.69
CA TYR A 35 -7.26 -7.23 16.03
C TYR A 35 -6.31 -8.25 15.39
N GLY A 36 -5.00 -8.13 15.58
CA GLY A 36 -3.99 -9.03 14.99
C GLY A 36 -3.95 -8.97 13.47
N MET A 37 -4.39 -7.87 12.87
CA MET A 37 -4.41 -7.67 11.43
C MET A 37 -3.07 -7.15 10.94
N LYS A 38 -2.70 -7.51 9.70
CA LYS A 38 -1.48 -7.04 9.03
C LYS A 38 -1.84 -6.08 7.90
N CYS A 39 -0.91 -5.17 7.64
CA CYS A 39 -1.06 -4.13 6.63
C CYS A 39 0.28 -3.92 5.91
N THR A 40 0.22 -3.52 4.66
CA THR A 40 1.34 -2.94 3.93
C THR A 40 1.24 -1.42 4.03
N PHE A 41 2.31 -0.77 4.46
CA PHE A 41 2.43 0.69 4.45
C PHE A 41 3.39 1.12 3.34
N ASN A 42 2.86 1.86 2.37
CA ASN A 42 3.61 2.37 1.23
C ASN A 42 4.06 3.80 1.56
N VAL A 43 5.36 4.02 1.73
CA VAL A 43 5.85 5.25 2.34
C VAL A 43 6.77 6.05 1.45
N ASN A 44 6.67 7.38 1.57
CA ASN A 44 7.58 8.33 0.94
C ASN A 44 8.71 8.66 1.90
N THR A 45 9.95 8.45 1.48
CA THR A 45 11.11 8.58 2.39
C THR A 45 11.80 9.93 2.35
N GLY A 46 11.47 10.80 1.41
CA GLY A 46 11.98 12.17 1.29
C GLY A 46 11.01 13.23 1.80
N LEU A 47 9.85 12.82 2.31
CA LEU A 47 8.83 13.69 2.89
C LEU A 47 8.72 13.44 4.40
N ASP A 48 8.48 14.48 5.18
CA ASP A 48 8.39 14.45 6.63
C ASP A 48 7.29 15.40 7.13
N PHE A 49 7.28 15.68 8.44
CA PHE A 49 6.26 16.53 9.07
C PHE A 49 6.22 17.94 8.52
N ASP A 50 7.37 18.52 8.18
CA ASP A 50 7.50 19.90 7.70
C ASP A 50 7.49 19.99 6.15
N HIS A 51 7.74 18.85 5.47
CA HIS A 51 7.83 18.77 4.02
C HIS A 51 6.80 17.77 3.46
N GLY A 52 5.94 18.23 2.57
CA GLY A 52 4.89 17.41 1.98
C GLY A 52 3.56 17.45 2.74
N THR A 53 3.33 18.51 3.51
CA THR A 53 2.04 18.82 4.15
C THR A 53 1.04 19.35 3.13
N TRP A 54 -0.22 18.98 3.26
CA TRP A 54 -1.33 19.51 2.46
C TRP A 54 -2.62 19.59 3.26
N VAL A 55 -3.62 20.29 2.73
CA VAL A 55 -4.95 20.37 3.36
C VAL A 55 -5.91 19.44 2.61
N TYR A 56 -6.44 18.44 3.31
CA TYR A 56 -7.42 17.51 2.78
C TYR A 56 -8.85 18.05 2.97
N ARG A 57 -9.60 18.15 1.87
CA ARG A 57 -11.00 18.63 1.83
C ARG A 57 -11.21 19.98 2.53
N ASP A 58 -10.20 20.87 2.52
CA ASP A 58 -10.22 22.20 3.17
C ASP A 58 -10.47 22.18 4.69
N VAL A 59 -10.35 21.03 5.35
CA VAL A 59 -10.65 20.89 6.79
C VAL A 59 -9.56 20.24 7.61
N LEU A 60 -8.71 19.39 7.02
CA LEU A 60 -7.68 18.64 7.73
C LEU A 60 -6.30 18.93 7.17
N GLU A 61 -5.42 19.52 7.97
CA GLU A 61 -4.01 19.60 7.64
C GLU A 61 -3.35 18.22 7.86
N VAL A 62 -2.83 17.64 6.79
CA VAL A 62 -2.23 16.31 6.81
C VAL A 62 -0.71 16.44 6.84
N HIS A 63 -0.10 15.81 7.83
CA HIS A 63 1.35 15.75 8.00
C HIS A 63 1.87 14.33 7.80
N ARG A 64 3.04 14.21 7.20
CA ARG A 64 3.75 12.94 7.11
C ARG A 64 4.55 12.68 8.39
N LEU A 65 4.81 11.42 8.67
CA LEU A 65 5.69 11.03 9.76
C LEU A 65 7.15 11.24 9.36
N ASN A 66 7.96 11.69 10.32
CA ASN A 66 9.40 11.53 10.19
C ASN A 66 9.74 10.06 10.46
N LEU A 67 9.87 9.26 9.41
CA LEU A 67 10.04 7.81 9.51
C LEU A 67 11.32 7.42 10.27
N ALA A 68 12.37 8.25 10.20
CA ALA A 68 13.63 8.00 10.91
C ALA A 68 13.50 8.14 12.43
N GLU A 69 12.50 8.89 12.91
CA GLU A 69 12.25 9.10 14.35
C GLU A 69 11.33 8.03 14.95
N CYS A 70 10.62 7.27 14.11
CA CYS A 70 9.65 6.28 14.58
C CYS A 70 9.73 4.93 13.85
N PRO A 71 10.92 4.33 13.65
CA PRO A 71 11.06 3.10 12.88
C PRO A 71 10.27 1.93 13.49
N GLU A 72 10.13 1.90 14.82
CA GLU A 72 9.39 0.85 15.54
C GLU A 72 7.87 0.94 15.39
N LEU A 73 7.34 2.06 14.91
CA LEU A 73 5.89 2.28 14.77
C LEU A 73 5.24 1.21 13.90
N TYR A 74 5.91 0.82 12.81
CA TYR A 74 5.39 -0.14 11.84
C TYR A 74 5.82 -1.58 12.12
N ALA A 75 6.38 -1.87 13.30
CA ALA A 75 6.88 -3.19 13.64
C ALA A 75 5.84 -4.30 13.42
N GLY A 76 6.21 -5.32 12.66
CA GLY A 76 5.34 -6.46 12.34
C GLY A 76 4.37 -6.22 11.18
N HIS A 77 4.45 -5.07 10.50
CA HIS A 77 3.77 -4.77 9.25
C HIS A 77 4.77 -4.76 8.09
N GLU A 78 4.27 -4.77 6.85
CA GLU A 78 5.10 -4.65 5.66
C GLU A 78 5.33 -3.18 5.33
N MET A 79 6.60 -2.85 5.01
CA MET A 79 6.96 -1.55 4.47
C MET A 79 7.23 -1.68 2.98
N ALA A 80 6.58 -0.85 2.17
CA ALA A 80 6.62 -0.90 0.72
C ALA A 80 6.95 0.47 0.10
N VAL A 81 7.39 0.43 -1.15
CA VAL A 81 7.82 1.60 -1.92
C VAL A 81 6.62 2.48 -2.30
N HIS A 82 6.80 3.81 -2.19
CA HIS A 82 5.85 4.81 -2.71
C HIS A 82 6.56 6.02 -3.34
N GLY A 83 7.85 5.84 -3.69
CA GLY A 83 8.74 6.90 -4.13
C GLY A 83 9.32 7.73 -2.98
N VAL A 84 10.36 8.51 -3.29
CA VAL A 84 10.97 9.44 -2.32
C VAL A 84 10.03 10.64 -2.09
N TYR A 85 9.55 11.26 -3.19
CA TYR A 85 8.80 12.52 -3.18
C TYR A 85 7.37 12.42 -3.70
N HIS A 86 6.86 11.20 -3.92
CA HIS A 86 5.51 10.99 -4.46
C HIS A 86 5.29 11.58 -5.86
N TYR A 87 6.30 11.52 -6.72
CA TYR A 87 6.18 12.02 -8.09
C TYR A 87 5.31 11.11 -8.97
N ASN A 88 4.73 11.70 -10.04
CA ASN A 88 4.20 10.90 -11.14
C ASN A 88 5.37 10.23 -11.87
N LEU A 89 5.57 8.95 -11.61
CA LEU A 89 6.72 8.18 -12.10
C LEU A 89 6.78 8.09 -13.63
N THR A 90 5.64 8.24 -14.32
CA THR A 90 5.58 8.15 -15.78
C THR A 90 6.10 9.40 -16.47
N GLU A 91 6.30 10.50 -15.73
CA GLU A 91 6.80 11.78 -16.25
C GLU A 91 8.31 11.98 -16.01
N LEU A 92 8.92 11.10 -15.21
CA LEU A 92 10.33 11.17 -14.88
C LEU A 92 11.22 10.66 -16.03
N SER A 93 12.37 11.28 -16.20
CA SER A 93 13.41 10.71 -17.05
C SER A 93 13.91 9.37 -16.46
N PRO A 94 14.54 8.48 -17.26
CA PRO A 94 15.04 7.22 -16.74
C PRO A 94 15.97 7.33 -15.53
N ALA A 95 16.81 8.37 -15.49
CA ALA A 95 17.73 8.60 -14.37
C ALA A 95 16.99 9.05 -13.10
N GLU A 96 16.02 9.95 -13.24
CA GLU A 96 15.17 10.40 -12.12
C GLU A 96 14.29 9.27 -11.59
N LEU A 97 13.70 8.46 -12.47
CA LEU A 97 12.91 7.28 -12.10
C LEU A 97 13.73 6.28 -11.29
N THR A 98 14.95 5.98 -11.76
CA THR A 98 15.85 5.08 -11.01
C THR A 98 16.19 5.67 -9.65
N ALA A 99 16.53 6.94 -9.56
CA ALA A 99 16.86 7.60 -8.28
C ALA A 99 15.68 7.58 -7.32
N GLU A 100 14.49 7.97 -7.78
CA GLU A 100 13.24 8.03 -6.99
C GLU A 100 12.87 6.69 -6.39
N LEU A 101 12.98 5.61 -7.16
CA LEU A 101 12.61 4.28 -6.70
C LEU A 101 13.71 3.59 -5.89
N GLN A 102 14.97 3.70 -6.33
CA GLN A 102 16.10 3.05 -5.67
C GLN A 102 16.38 3.68 -4.31
N GLU A 103 16.44 4.99 -4.20
CA GLU A 103 16.68 5.70 -2.94
C GLU A 103 15.57 5.41 -1.92
N ASN A 104 14.30 5.37 -2.38
CA ASN A 104 13.20 4.98 -1.51
C ASN A 104 13.37 3.56 -0.97
N ALA A 105 13.66 2.58 -1.83
CA ALA A 105 13.86 1.18 -1.43
C ALA A 105 15.08 1.00 -0.50
N GLU A 106 16.19 1.69 -0.76
CA GLU A 106 17.40 1.67 0.08
C GLU A 106 17.13 2.29 1.46
N THR A 107 16.40 3.39 1.50
CA THR A 107 16.03 4.06 2.76
C THR A 107 15.10 3.18 3.59
N ILE A 108 14.08 2.56 2.99
CA ILE A 108 13.21 1.58 3.66
C ILE A 108 14.05 0.42 4.22
N THR A 109 14.95 -0.14 3.41
CA THR A 109 15.83 -1.22 3.85
C THR A 109 16.69 -0.82 5.06
N LYS A 110 17.24 0.39 5.03
CA LYS A 110 18.07 0.93 6.11
C LYS A 110 17.28 1.13 7.40
N LEU A 111 16.06 1.67 7.31
CA LEU A 111 15.23 1.98 8.49
C LEU A 111 14.61 0.73 9.11
N TYR A 112 14.16 -0.21 8.29
CA TYR A 112 13.35 -1.36 8.74
C TYR A 112 14.08 -2.72 8.65
N GLY A 113 15.29 -2.74 8.12
CA GLY A 113 16.13 -3.97 8.10
C GLY A 113 15.71 -5.02 7.06
N THR A 114 14.70 -4.73 6.23
CA THR A 114 14.19 -5.65 5.21
C THR A 114 13.97 -4.88 3.90
N ALA A 115 14.48 -5.44 2.80
CA ALA A 115 14.25 -4.86 1.48
C ALA A 115 12.76 -4.95 1.10
N PRO A 116 12.15 -3.86 0.62
CA PRO A 116 10.75 -3.89 0.19
C PRO A 116 10.57 -4.79 -1.04
N VAL A 117 9.45 -5.50 -1.09
CA VAL A 117 9.07 -6.35 -2.23
C VAL A 117 7.79 -5.87 -2.91
N GLY A 118 7.12 -4.90 -2.31
CA GLY A 118 5.87 -4.32 -2.76
C GLY A 118 5.98 -2.83 -3.04
N MET A 119 5.00 -2.33 -3.79
CA MET A 119 4.83 -0.91 -4.10
C MET A 119 3.37 -0.54 -4.25
N ALA A 120 3.01 0.71 -3.92
CA ALA A 120 1.83 1.38 -4.46
C ALA A 120 2.29 2.48 -5.43
N TYR A 121 1.66 2.54 -6.61
CA TYR A 121 1.97 3.60 -7.59
C TYR A 121 1.43 4.95 -7.10
N PRO A 122 2.26 6.00 -6.97
CA PRO A 122 1.76 7.35 -6.75
C PRO A 122 0.70 7.71 -7.80
N TYR A 123 -0.44 8.24 -7.33
CA TYR A 123 -1.62 8.55 -8.17
C TYR A 123 -2.23 7.35 -8.91
N GLY A 124 -1.77 6.13 -8.68
CA GLY A 124 -2.18 4.92 -9.39
C GLY A 124 -1.69 4.83 -10.85
N VAL A 125 -0.81 5.74 -11.28
CA VAL A 125 -0.31 5.79 -12.69
C VAL A 125 1.01 5.05 -12.86
N TYR A 126 1.09 4.28 -13.94
CA TYR A 126 2.27 3.50 -14.30
C TYR A 126 2.34 3.25 -15.81
N ASN A 127 3.51 2.84 -16.28
CA ASN A 127 3.76 2.37 -17.64
C ASN A 127 4.79 1.23 -17.64
N ASP A 128 5.07 0.67 -18.80
CA ASP A 128 6.00 -0.47 -18.92
C ASP A 128 7.44 -0.10 -18.50
N THR A 129 7.85 1.16 -18.64
CA THR A 129 9.17 1.65 -18.19
C THR A 129 9.27 1.61 -16.67
N VAL A 130 8.23 2.10 -15.96
CA VAL A 130 8.16 2.04 -14.49
C VAL A 130 8.17 0.59 -14.00
N ILE A 131 7.38 -0.28 -14.64
CA ILE A 131 7.33 -1.70 -14.29
C ILE A 131 8.69 -2.38 -14.51
N ALA A 132 9.38 -2.09 -15.61
CA ALA A 132 10.71 -2.64 -15.88
C ALA A 132 11.72 -2.23 -14.81
N GLU A 133 11.69 -0.98 -14.36
CA GLU A 133 12.57 -0.49 -13.30
C GLU A 133 12.27 -1.13 -11.94
N LEU A 134 10.99 -1.27 -11.57
CA LEU A 134 10.59 -1.98 -10.36
C LEU A 134 11.06 -3.44 -10.36
N ASN A 135 10.92 -4.15 -11.48
CA ASN A 135 11.43 -5.51 -11.63
C ASN A 135 12.96 -5.58 -11.46
N ARG A 136 13.69 -4.58 -12.01
CA ARG A 136 15.15 -4.47 -11.85
C ARG A 136 15.54 -4.31 -10.36
N LEU A 137 14.74 -3.59 -9.59
CA LEU A 137 14.94 -3.38 -8.15
C LEU A 137 14.46 -4.55 -7.28
N GLY A 138 13.85 -5.59 -7.87
CA GLY A 138 13.38 -6.77 -7.14
C GLY A 138 12.00 -6.62 -6.52
N ILE A 139 11.24 -5.58 -6.87
CA ILE A 139 9.84 -5.43 -6.49
C ILE A 139 9.03 -6.52 -7.20
N ARG A 140 8.13 -7.17 -6.48
CA ARG A 140 7.39 -8.35 -6.93
C ARG A 140 5.92 -8.10 -7.17
N TYR A 141 5.38 -7.03 -6.60
CA TYR A 141 4.01 -6.59 -6.86
C TYR A 141 3.91 -5.06 -6.74
N ALA A 142 2.97 -4.50 -7.47
CA ALA A 142 2.69 -3.08 -7.42
C ALA A 142 1.19 -2.83 -7.58
N ARG A 143 0.61 -2.01 -6.68
CA ARG A 143 -0.81 -1.73 -6.60
C ARG A 143 -1.16 -0.43 -7.31
N GLY A 144 -2.21 -0.50 -8.16
CA GLY A 144 -2.96 0.65 -8.65
C GLY A 144 -4.02 1.13 -7.65
N VAL A 145 -4.97 1.93 -8.14
CA VAL A 145 -6.01 2.56 -7.30
C VAL A 145 -7.44 2.22 -7.74
N GLU A 146 -7.60 1.45 -8.82
CA GLU A 146 -8.91 1.13 -9.36
C GLU A 146 -9.58 0.03 -8.55
N SER A 147 -10.80 0.28 -8.04
CA SER A 147 -11.60 -0.73 -7.35
C SER A 147 -12.05 -1.80 -8.36
N SER A 148 -11.53 -3.01 -8.21
CA SER A 148 -11.92 -4.15 -9.06
C SER A 148 -13.26 -4.76 -8.68
N HIS A 149 -13.71 -4.56 -7.44
CA HIS A 149 -14.84 -5.22 -6.79
C HIS A 149 -14.82 -6.76 -6.95
N SER A 150 -13.62 -7.31 -7.08
CA SER A 150 -13.38 -8.73 -7.28
C SER A 150 -12.46 -9.29 -6.20
N PHE A 151 -12.67 -10.54 -5.83
CA PHE A 151 -11.80 -11.28 -4.91
C PHE A 151 -10.87 -12.25 -5.64
N ALA A 152 -10.96 -12.34 -6.97
CA ALA A 152 -10.14 -13.25 -7.76
C ALA A 152 -8.66 -12.84 -7.70
N GLU A 153 -7.77 -13.83 -7.58
CA GLU A 153 -6.34 -13.60 -7.75
C GLU A 153 -6.03 -13.07 -9.14
N GLN A 154 -5.16 -12.08 -9.20
CA GLN A 154 -4.73 -11.46 -10.46
C GLN A 154 -3.38 -12.06 -10.89
N ALA A 155 -3.26 -12.36 -12.17
CA ALA A 155 -2.05 -12.99 -12.72
C ALA A 155 -0.89 -11.99 -12.86
N ASP A 156 -1.17 -10.72 -13.14
CA ASP A 156 -0.17 -9.66 -13.26
C ASP A 156 -0.10 -8.86 -11.96
N LEU A 157 0.84 -9.26 -11.10
CA LEU A 157 1.04 -8.61 -9.81
C LEU A 157 1.67 -7.22 -9.93
N MET A 158 2.26 -6.86 -11.08
CA MET A 158 2.77 -5.50 -11.30
C MET A 158 1.68 -4.51 -11.72
N ARG A 159 0.48 -5.00 -12.04
CA ARG A 159 -0.73 -4.22 -12.34
C ARG A 159 -1.87 -4.59 -11.41
N PHE A 160 -1.53 -4.88 -10.14
CA PHE A 160 -2.48 -5.39 -9.18
C PHE A 160 -3.48 -4.31 -8.76
N GLN A 161 -4.78 -4.56 -8.98
CA GLN A 161 -5.83 -3.66 -8.56
C GLN A 161 -6.45 -4.13 -7.24
N PRO A 162 -6.70 -3.23 -6.27
CA PRO A 162 -7.35 -3.58 -5.02
C PRO A 162 -8.81 -4.02 -5.26
N THR A 163 -9.39 -4.71 -4.28
CA THR A 163 -10.83 -4.98 -4.32
C THR A 163 -11.61 -3.68 -4.23
N CYS A 164 -11.27 -2.82 -3.27
CA CYS A 164 -11.90 -1.50 -3.14
C CYS A 164 -11.05 -0.55 -2.28
N HIS A 165 -11.35 0.73 -2.40
CA HIS A 165 -10.94 1.75 -1.44
C HIS A 165 -11.73 1.59 -0.12
N HIS A 166 -11.18 2.01 1.00
CA HIS A 166 -11.88 1.90 2.29
C HIS A 166 -13.14 2.79 2.39
N ASP A 167 -13.24 3.84 1.55
CA ASP A 167 -14.43 4.70 1.42
C ASP A 167 -15.40 4.23 0.32
N ASP A 168 -15.15 3.07 -0.29
CA ASP A 168 -16.03 2.54 -1.32
C ASP A 168 -17.42 2.27 -0.73
N PRO A 169 -18.51 2.78 -1.33
CA PRO A 169 -19.85 2.59 -0.82
C PRO A 169 -20.28 1.12 -0.75
N GLN A 170 -19.61 0.24 -1.50
CA GLN A 170 -19.86 -1.21 -1.49
C GLN A 170 -19.00 -1.97 -0.47
N LEU A 171 -18.10 -1.31 0.27
CA LEU A 171 -17.14 -1.96 1.17
C LEU A 171 -17.79 -3.00 2.09
N PHE A 172 -18.89 -2.63 2.76
CA PHE A 172 -19.55 -3.52 3.72
C PHE A 172 -20.29 -4.67 3.05
N ASP A 173 -20.87 -4.45 1.87
CA ASP A 173 -21.50 -5.50 1.08
C ASP A 173 -20.46 -6.50 0.55
N LEU A 174 -19.32 -6.00 0.06
CA LEU A 174 -18.17 -6.81 -0.35
C LEU A 174 -17.60 -7.60 0.83
N ALA A 175 -17.45 -6.97 2.00
CA ALA A 175 -16.97 -7.65 3.20
C ALA A 175 -17.91 -8.78 3.61
N LYS A 176 -19.22 -8.56 3.61
CA LYS A 176 -20.23 -9.59 3.88
C LYS A 176 -20.14 -10.73 2.87
N GLN A 177 -20.13 -10.41 1.58
CA GLN A 177 -19.99 -11.40 0.51
C GLN A 177 -18.72 -12.24 0.66
N PHE A 178 -17.58 -11.60 0.97
CA PHE A 178 -16.31 -12.30 1.20
C PHE A 178 -16.37 -13.22 2.41
N LEU A 179 -16.96 -12.79 3.53
CA LEU A 179 -17.08 -13.59 4.74
C LEU A 179 -17.97 -14.82 4.53
N GLU A 180 -19.08 -14.68 3.81
CA GLU A 180 -20.06 -15.73 3.54
C GLU A 180 -19.61 -16.68 2.42
N SER A 181 -18.63 -16.32 1.60
CA SER A 181 -18.15 -17.15 0.49
C SER A 181 -17.39 -18.38 0.98
N GLU A 182 -17.58 -19.50 0.29
CA GLU A 182 -16.79 -20.73 0.42
C GLU A 182 -16.12 -21.06 -0.92
N PRO A 183 -15.03 -20.32 -1.29
CA PRO A 183 -14.47 -20.42 -2.62
C PRO A 183 -13.72 -21.73 -2.83
N GLU A 184 -13.86 -22.28 -4.04
CA GLU A 184 -13.05 -23.40 -4.49
C GLU A 184 -11.64 -22.99 -4.92
N THR A 185 -11.43 -21.76 -5.33
CA THR A 185 -10.13 -21.16 -5.69
C THR A 185 -9.76 -20.08 -4.70
N PRO A 186 -8.46 -19.80 -4.47
CA PRO A 186 -8.03 -18.75 -3.58
C PRO A 186 -8.64 -17.39 -3.93
N GLN A 187 -9.02 -16.64 -2.90
CA GLN A 187 -9.59 -15.31 -3.00
C GLN A 187 -8.85 -14.35 -2.06
N ILE A 188 -8.69 -13.11 -2.52
CA ILE A 188 -8.11 -12.03 -1.74
C ILE A 188 -9.08 -10.85 -1.64
N PHE A 189 -9.34 -10.39 -0.42
CA PHE A 189 -10.02 -9.12 -0.19
C PHE A 189 -8.96 -8.07 0.10
N TYR A 190 -8.69 -7.20 -0.85
CA TYR A 190 -7.63 -6.22 -0.80
C TYR A 190 -8.23 -4.82 -0.65
N ILE A 191 -8.11 -4.24 0.53
CA ILE A 191 -8.61 -2.91 0.87
C ILE A 191 -7.43 -1.93 0.91
N TRP A 192 -7.60 -0.75 0.34
CA TRP A 192 -6.60 0.30 0.36
C TRP A 192 -7.17 1.65 0.76
N GLY A 193 -6.31 2.62 1.04
CA GLY A 193 -6.68 4.00 1.34
C GLY A 193 -5.55 4.78 1.99
N HIS A 194 -5.89 5.92 2.56
CA HIS A 194 -4.98 6.75 3.33
C HIS A 194 -5.56 6.94 4.73
N SER A 195 -4.73 6.81 5.77
CA SER A 195 -5.21 6.84 7.16
C SER A 195 -5.83 8.17 7.58
N TYR A 196 -5.40 9.28 6.98
CA TYR A 196 -5.96 10.62 7.25
C TYR A 196 -7.42 10.77 6.79
N GLU A 197 -7.87 9.98 5.83
CA GLU A 197 -9.22 10.08 5.29
C GLU A 197 -10.30 9.78 6.33
N PHE A 198 -10.00 8.94 7.32
CA PHE A 198 -10.92 8.65 8.43
C PHE A 198 -11.18 9.87 9.33
N GLU A 199 -10.26 10.82 9.42
CA GLU A 199 -10.44 12.05 10.20
C GLU A 199 -11.10 13.17 9.37
N GLY A 200 -10.87 13.21 8.07
CA GLY A 200 -11.46 14.20 7.17
C GLY A 200 -12.93 13.97 6.83
N GLN A 201 -13.56 12.95 7.41
CA GLN A 201 -14.98 12.63 7.22
C GLN A 201 -15.88 13.11 8.36
N GLN A 202 -15.33 13.74 9.40
CA GLN A 202 -16.09 14.18 10.57
C GLN A 202 -16.62 15.60 10.45
#